data_c70135414dadb508e2643ca608568689
#
_entry.id   c70135414dadb508e2643ca608568689
#
_cell.length_a   1.000
_cell.length_b   1.000
_cell.length_c   1.000
_cell.angle_alpha   90.00
_cell.angle_beta   90.00
_cell.angle_gamma   90.00
#
_symmetry.space_group_name_H-M   'P 1'
#
loop_
_entity.id
_entity.type
_entity.pdbx_description
1 polymer ?
#
loop_
_entity_poly.entity_id
_entity_poly.type
_entity_poly.pdbx_seq_one_letter_code
_entity_poly.pdbx_strand_id
1 'polypeptide(L)'
;MFHNMADTIDILKELALQVRYATQENENTAERVGRTLVGILNLLSKYSPEELEKIFLRKDRADGTNFLLKFGEFIDSMVAGKGAGIFPDGRMQLSRLEVRDSLTVLELIFNRLSAMESDYSFSESGTIESVSQLEDGTYSLKMKKRWDNDFTALAENDVVYGVVNDLASGGGKYYTSWLRVLHVDISANTINAVMYPDSEVPGGKNYPPEPLMILSHRGNPVDTERQGYWYLSSREHCICMLNGVTKPVLEESNYSVIVGRLKHLSLFDNLPINYLHSYIY
;
A
#
# COMPACT_ATOMS: atom_id res chain seq x y z
N MET A 1 32.56 16.18 21.28
CA MET A 1 33.30 16.55 20.04
C MET A 1 32.94 17.96 19.52
N PHE A 2 31.76 18.49 19.77
CA PHE A 2 31.34 19.85 19.32
C PHE A 2 31.89 21.00 20.16
N HIS A 3 32.24 20.78 21.43
CA HIS A 3 32.78 21.82 22.31
C HIS A 3 34.16 22.33 21.87
N ASN A 4 35.04 21.46 21.43
CA ASN A 4 36.41 21.81 20.93
C ASN A 4 36.40 22.55 19.57
N MET A 5 35.30 22.52 18.80
CA MET A 5 35.23 23.17 17.49
C MET A 5 34.84 24.65 17.61
N ALA A 6 33.93 24.98 18.52
CA ALA A 6 33.52 26.36 18.79
C ALA A 6 34.74 27.18 19.29
N ASP A 7 35.51 26.64 20.25
CA ASP A 7 36.69 27.25 20.79
C ASP A 7 37.74 27.53 19.69
N THR A 8 37.92 26.59 18.74
CA THR A 8 38.86 26.76 17.61
C THR A 8 38.42 27.83 16.64
N ILE A 9 37.11 27.92 16.32
CA ILE A 9 36.55 28.94 15.43
C ILE A 9 36.69 30.33 16.06
N ASP A 10 36.41 30.47 17.35
CA ASP A 10 36.49 31.75 18.05
C ASP A 10 37.94 32.27 18.19
N ILE A 11 38.90 31.36 18.43
CA ILE A 11 40.30 31.70 18.41
C ILE A 11 40.76 32.17 17.01
N LEU A 12 40.33 31.51 15.95
CA LEU A 12 40.65 31.91 14.58
C LEU A 12 40.02 33.25 14.18
N LYS A 13 38.78 33.53 14.65
CA LYS A 13 38.14 34.83 14.48
C LYS A 13 38.93 35.93 15.16
N GLU A 14 39.34 35.71 16.38
CA GLU A 14 40.13 36.66 17.16
C GLU A 14 41.49 36.99 16.49
N LEU A 15 42.19 35.96 16.03
CA LEU A 15 43.43 36.12 15.25
C LEU A 15 43.19 36.89 13.95
N ALA A 16 42.11 36.61 13.23
CA ALA A 16 41.72 37.30 12.00
C ALA A 16 41.39 38.79 12.27
N LEU A 17 40.70 39.09 13.38
CA LEU A 17 40.40 40.45 13.82
C LEU A 17 41.66 41.21 14.20
N GLN A 18 42.64 40.58 14.86
CA GLN A 18 43.93 41.16 15.17
C GLN A 18 44.73 41.52 13.90
N VAL A 19 44.69 40.66 12.86
CA VAL A 19 45.27 40.97 11.56
C VAL A 19 44.57 42.15 10.88
N ARG A 20 43.25 42.19 10.94
CA ARG A 20 42.43 43.24 10.30
C ARG A 20 42.59 44.61 10.90
N TYR A 21 42.76 44.70 12.23
CA TYR A 21 42.80 45.96 12.95
C TYR A 21 44.22 46.41 13.29
N ALA A 22 45.25 45.72 12.77
CA ALA A 22 46.62 46.14 12.92
C ALA A 22 46.84 47.48 12.22
N THR A 23 47.32 48.48 12.95
CA THR A 23 47.49 49.87 12.48
C THR A 23 48.96 50.31 12.53
N GLN A 24 49.82 49.59 13.24
CA GLN A 24 51.23 49.92 13.38
C GLN A 24 52.08 49.18 12.34
N GLU A 25 53.17 49.80 11.96
CA GLU A 25 54.14 49.20 11.04
C GLU A 25 54.73 47.88 11.65
N ASN A 26 54.74 46.82 10.85
CA ASN A 26 55.18 45.47 11.24
C ASN A 26 54.30 44.77 12.33
N GLU A 27 53.14 45.27 12.65
CA GLU A 27 52.22 44.62 13.61
C GLU A 27 51.67 43.29 13.07
N ASN A 28 51.45 43.20 11.77
CA ASN A 28 51.11 41.97 11.09
C ASN A 28 52.35 41.16 10.71
N THR A 29 52.88 40.44 11.66
CA THR A 29 54.04 39.57 11.43
C THR A 29 53.71 38.38 10.52
N ALA A 30 54.69 37.87 9.79
CA ALA A 30 54.52 36.64 8.98
C ALA A 30 54.03 35.47 9.82
N GLU A 31 54.40 35.39 11.09
CA GLU A 31 53.91 34.38 12.04
C GLU A 31 52.41 34.55 12.33
N ARG A 32 51.94 35.74 12.63
CA ARG A 32 50.53 36.01 12.93
C ARG A 32 49.63 35.69 11.73
N VAL A 33 49.97 36.19 10.55
CA VAL A 33 49.23 35.94 9.31
C VAL A 33 49.32 34.46 8.95
N GLY A 34 50.49 33.85 9.04
CA GLY A 34 50.69 32.42 8.76
C GLY A 34 49.89 31.52 9.68
N ARG A 35 49.88 31.78 10.98
CA ARG A 35 49.03 31.03 11.97
C ARG A 35 47.56 31.13 11.66
N THR A 36 47.06 32.31 11.28
CA THR A 36 45.67 32.53 10.92
C THR A 36 45.29 31.72 9.67
N LEU A 37 46.08 31.82 8.60
CA LEU A 37 45.84 31.11 7.35
C LEU A 37 45.94 29.57 7.51
N VAL A 38 46.96 29.08 8.19
CA VAL A 38 47.15 27.65 8.46
C VAL A 38 45.99 27.15 9.32
N GLY A 39 45.54 27.91 10.33
CA GLY A 39 44.41 27.57 11.14
C GLY A 39 43.10 27.44 10.33
N ILE A 40 42.87 28.37 9.41
CA ILE A 40 41.71 28.33 8.49
C ILE A 40 41.79 27.13 7.55
N LEU A 41 42.97 26.88 6.95
CA LEU A 41 43.17 25.72 6.07
C LEU A 41 42.94 24.39 6.81
N ASN A 42 43.47 24.28 8.03
CA ASN A 42 43.26 23.08 8.87
C ASN A 42 41.79 22.93 9.28
N LEU A 43 41.05 24.00 9.46
CA LEU A 43 39.61 23.94 9.70
C LEU A 43 38.84 23.49 8.45
N LEU A 44 39.19 24.08 7.29
CA LEU A 44 38.58 23.72 6.01
C LEU A 44 38.84 22.27 5.59
N SER A 45 40.07 21.75 5.89
CA SER A 45 40.40 20.36 5.58
C SER A 45 39.52 19.35 6.29
N LYS A 46 38.94 19.70 7.48
CA LYS A 46 37.95 18.86 8.18
C LYS A 46 36.60 18.78 7.47
N TYR A 47 36.37 19.70 6.55
CA TYR A 47 35.14 19.77 5.74
C TYR A 47 35.44 19.44 4.27
N SER A 48 36.58 18.78 3.99
CA SER A 48 36.80 18.28 2.64
C SER A 48 35.75 17.26 2.27
N PRO A 49 35.43 17.10 0.97
CA PRO A 49 34.47 16.09 0.52
C PRO A 49 34.76 14.70 1.10
N GLU A 50 36.05 14.33 1.19
CA GLU A 50 36.48 13.03 1.71
C GLU A 50 36.19 12.85 3.21
N GLU A 51 36.29 13.92 4.01
CA GLU A 51 35.98 13.88 5.44
C GLU A 51 34.46 13.92 5.68
N LEU A 52 33.71 14.67 4.86
CA LEU A 52 32.25 14.74 4.91
C LEU A 52 31.63 13.41 4.51
N GLU A 53 32.17 12.71 3.53
CA GLU A 53 31.74 11.38 3.11
C GLU A 53 31.82 10.33 4.23
N LYS A 54 32.68 10.50 5.20
CA LYS A 54 32.78 9.61 6.39
C LYS A 54 31.64 9.84 7.40
N ILE A 55 30.98 10.99 7.33
CA ILE A 55 30.01 11.44 8.33
C ILE A 55 28.58 11.42 7.79
N PHE A 56 28.40 11.75 6.50
CA PHE A 56 27.08 11.91 5.88
C PHE A 56 26.89 10.94 4.73
N LEU A 57 25.70 10.35 4.65
CA LEU A 57 25.28 9.61 3.47
C LEU A 57 25.07 10.55 2.28
N ARG A 58 25.57 10.18 1.12
CA ARG A 58 25.44 10.96 -0.11
C ARG A 58 24.02 10.85 -0.70
N LYS A 59 23.61 11.92 -1.41
CA LYS A 59 22.32 11.98 -2.08
C LYS A 59 22.42 11.92 -3.61
N ASP A 60 23.63 12.06 -4.13
CA ASP A 60 23.92 12.19 -5.57
C ASP A 60 24.45 10.90 -6.20
N ARG A 61 24.75 9.88 -5.40
CA ARG A 61 25.18 8.55 -5.82
C ARG A 61 24.83 7.49 -4.78
N ALA A 62 24.94 6.22 -5.17
CA ALA A 62 24.81 5.12 -4.21
C ALA A 62 25.87 5.23 -3.11
N ASP A 63 25.43 5.11 -1.86
CA ASP A 63 26.25 5.19 -0.67
C ASP A 63 25.67 4.27 0.41
N GLY A 64 26.46 3.89 1.40
CA GLY A 64 26.07 2.94 2.42
C GLY A 64 26.70 3.19 3.77
N THR A 65 26.12 2.59 4.79
CA THR A 65 26.64 2.60 6.15
C THR A 65 26.68 1.20 6.73
N ASN A 66 27.74 0.90 7.48
CA ASN A 66 27.85 -0.32 8.29
C ASN A 66 27.25 -0.15 9.70
N PHE A 67 26.60 0.96 9.95
CA PHE A 67 25.99 1.27 11.24
C PHE A 67 24.46 1.30 11.13
N LEU A 68 23.80 1.06 12.24
CA LEU A 68 22.36 1.18 12.38
C LEU A 68 21.90 2.62 12.14
N LEU A 69 21.01 2.82 11.17
CA LEU A 69 20.29 4.09 10.98
C LEU A 69 19.08 4.14 11.89
N LYS A 70 19.00 5.15 12.75
CA LYS A 70 17.91 5.36 13.71
C LYS A 70 17.11 6.60 13.34
N PHE A 71 15.78 6.48 13.48
CA PHE A 71 14.86 7.59 13.34
C PHE A 71 14.05 7.77 14.62
N GLY A 72 14.20 8.93 15.24
CA GLY A 72 13.62 9.24 16.54
C GLY A 72 14.28 8.47 17.70
N GLU A 73 13.54 8.31 18.79
CA GLU A 73 13.94 7.47 19.92
C GLU A 73 13.76 6.01 19.54
N PHE A 74 14.84 5.33 19.17
CA PHE A 74 14.81 3.94 18.73
C PHE A 74 15.22 2.98 19.86
N ILE A 75 14.36 2.01 20.11
CA ILE A 75 14.59 0.89 21.05
C ILE A 75 14.43 -0.42 20.27
N ASP A 76 15.49 -1.21 20.17
CA ASP A 76 15.49 -2.54 19.54
C ASP A 76 14.78 -3.54 20.44
N SER A 77 13.49 -3.77 20.19
CA SER A 77 12.69 -4.77 20.88
C SER A 77 11.47 -5.13 20.06
N MET A 78 11.16 -6.41 19.93
CA MET A 78 9.95 -6.91 19.27
C MET A 78 8.66 -6.61 20.06
N VAL A 79 8.76 -6.41 21.36
CA VAL A 79 7.58 -6.27 22.26
C VAL A 79 7.42 -4.83 22.73
N ALA A 80 8.50 -4.16 23.10
CA ALA A 80 8.50 -2.82 23.67
C ALA A 80 9.31 -1.80 22.83
N GLY A 81 9.55 -2.12 21.56
CA GLY A 81 10.32 -1.28 20.65
C GLY A 81 9.64 0.05 20.35
N LYS A 82 10.45 1.06 20.09
CA LYS A 82 10.02 2.41 19.68
C LYS A 82 10.80 2.91 18.47
N GLY A 83 10.20 3.82 17.72
CA GLY A 83 10.85 4.49 16.60
C GLY A 83 11.04 3.58 15.38
N ALA A 84 12.04 3.91 14.59
CA ALA A 84 12.42 3.14 13.41
C ALA A 84 13.91 2.94 13.34
N GLY A 85 14.36 1.77 12.87
CA GLY A 85 15.76 1.43 12.66
C GLY A 85 15.95 0.56 11.44
N ILE A 86 16.98 0.87 10.64
CA ILE A 86 17.46 0.05 9.53
C ILE A 86 18.84 -0.48 9.90
N PHE A 87 18.98 -1.80 9.95
CA PHE A 87 20.20 -2.49 10.35
C PHE A 87 21.06 -2.83 9.13
N PRO A 88 22.38 -2.93 9.30
CA PRO A 88 23.30 -3.29 8.20
C PRO A 88 23.06 -4.69 7.63
N ASP A 89 22.43 -5.59 8.37
CA ASP A 89 22.05 -6.95 7.95
C ASP A 89 20.78 -6.97 7.04
N GLY A 90 20.21 -5.80 6.76
CA GLY A 90 18.98 -5.66 5.96
C GLY A 90 17.69 -5.75 6.79
N ARG A 91 17.75 -6.02 8.07
CA ARG A 91 16.60 -6.01 8.97
C ARG A 91 16.10 -4.58 9.17
N MET A 92 14.77 -4.39 9.12
CA MET A 92 14.11 -3.12 9.44
C MET A 92 13.12 -3.33 10.58
N GLN A 93 13.14 -2.44 11.57
CA GLN A 93 12.14 -2.39 12.64
C GLN A 93 11.41 -1.05 12.60
N LEU A 94 10.09 -1.11 12.59
CA LEU A 94 9.21 0.05 12.54
C LEU A 94 8.09 -0.13 13.56
N SER A 95 7.74 0.94 14.26
CA SER A 95 6.53 0.93 15.10
C SER A 95 5.25 0.94 14.26
N ARG A 96 5.30 1.49 13.04
CA ARG A 96 4.18 1.57 12.10
C ARG A 96 4.69 1.61 10.67
N LEU A 97 4.06 0.84 9.80
CA LEU A 97 4.28 0.88 8.35
C LEU A 97 2.98 1.26 7.65
N GLU A 98 3.04 2.27 6.80
CA GLU A 98 1.93 2.73 5.98
C GLU A 98 2.36 2.69 4.51
N VAL A 99 1.74 1.81 3.74
CA VAL A 99 2.04 1.60 2.32
C VAL A 99 0.87 2.10 1.49
N ARG A 100 1.13 3.04 0.57
CA ARG A 100 0.07 3.68 -0.23
C ARG A 100 -0.30 2.91 -1.48
N ASP A 101 0.57 2.05 -1.97
CA ASP A 101 0.33 1.34 -3.22
C ASP A 101 0.38 -0.18 -3.00
N SER A 102 1.53 -0.80 -3.07
CA SER A 102 1.67 -2.25 -2.96
C SER A 102 2.86 -2.66 -2.11
N LEU A 103 2.73 -3.80 -1.43
CA LEU A 103 3.80 -4.46 -0.70
C LEU A 103 4.00 -5.85 -1.30
N THR A 104 5.19 -6.12 -1.85
CA THR A 104 5.56 -7.45 -2.33
C THR A 104 6.49 -8.11 -1.33
N VAL A 105 6.11 -9.29 -0.85
CA VAL A 105 6.89 -10.09 0.10
C VAL A 105 6.93 -11.54 -0.36
N LEU A 106 8.04 -12.24 -0.11
CA LEU A 106 8.15 -13.68 -0.37
C LEU A 106 7.43 -14.49 0.72
N GLU A 107 7.53 -14.03 1.97
CA GLU A 107 6.90 -14.66 3.12
C GLU A 107 6.36 -13.57 4.06
N LEU A 108 5.14 -13.75 4.57
CA LEU A 108 4.51 -12.85 5.51
C LEU A 108 4.07 -13.62 6.76
N ILE A 109 4.68 -13.31 7.90
CA ILE A 109 4.38 -13.94 9.19
C ILE A 109 3.56 -12.96 10.04
N PHE A 110 2.33 -13.36 10.38
CA PHE A 110 1.48 -12.62 11.32
C PHE A 110 1.56 -13.23 12.71
N ASN A 111 2.14 -12.53 13.66
CA ASN A 111 2.13 -12.95 15.08
C ASN A 111 0.76 -12.72 15.73
N ARG A 112 -0.01 -11.77 15.24
CA ARG A 112 -1.37 -11.48 15.66
C ARG A 112 -2.14 -10.84 14.54
N LEU A 113 -3.27 -11.43 14.16
CA LEU A 113 -4.22 -10.83 13.24
C LEU A 113 -5.31 -10.13 14.06
N SER A 114 -5.43 -8.81 13.94
CA SER A 114 -6.64 -8.11 14.38
C SER A 114 -7.77 -8.38 13.39
N ALA A 115 -9.01 -8.35 13.86
CA ALA A 115 -10.20 -8.65 13.07
C ALA A 115 -10.18 -7.94 11.71
N MET A 116 -10.49 -8.68 10.66
CA MET A 116 -10.78 -8.15 9.34
C MET A 116 -12.29 -8.01 9.21
N GLU A 117 -12.75 -6.80 8.89
CA GLU A 117 -14.16 -6.53 8.59
C GLU A 117 -14.47 -6.92 7.16
N SER A 118 -15.60 -7.59 6.95
CA SER A 118 -16.18 -7.93 5.65
C SER A 118 -15.95 -9.36 5.15
N ASP A 119 -16.47 -9.61 3.98
CA ASP A 119 -16.44 -10.90 3.30
C ASP A 119 -15.15 -11.04 2.48
N TYR A 120 -14.54 -12.21 2.55
CA TYR A 120 -13.42 -12.61 1.71
C TYR A 120 -13.91 -13.41 0.53
N SER A 121 -13.46 -13.05 -0.67
CA SER A 121 -13.68 -13.88 -1.85
C SER A 121 -12.35 -14.28 -2.49
N PHE A 122 -12.28 -15.50 -2.95
CA PHE A 122 -11.15 -16.03 -3.71
C PHE A 122 -11.59 -16.14 -5.16
N SER A 123 -11.18 -15.20 -5.97
CA SER A 123 -11.47 -15.11 -7.40
C SER A 123 -10.47 -14.19 -8.08
N GLU A 124 -10.43 -14.21 -9.41
CA GLU A 124 -9.65 -13.26 -10.19
C GLU A 124 -10.06 -11.84 -9.86
N SER A 125 -9.09 -10.96 -9.75
CA SER A 125 -9.33 -9.57 -9.37
C SER A 125 -8.35 -8.62 -10.05
N GLY A 126 -8.73 -7.35 -10.13
CA GLY A 126 -7.87 -6.29 -10.65
C GLY A 126 -8.29 -4.94 -10.12
N THR A 127 -7.34 -4.03 -9.98
CA THR A 127 -7.59 -2.65 -9.55
C THR A 127 -7.79 -1.75 -10.76
N ILE A 128 -8.79 -0.90 -10.73
CA ILE A 128 -9.02 0.11 -11.78
C ILE A 128 -7.99 1.25 -11.63
N GLU A 129 -7.22 1.54 -12.68
CA GLU A 129 -6.34 2.69 -12.76
C GLU A 129 -7.10 3.97 -13.15
N SER A 130 -7.93 3.87 -14.19
CA SER A 130 -8.76 4.98 -14.66
C SER A 130 -10.06 4.49 -15.28
N VAL A 131 -11.07 5.35 -15.24
CA VAL A 131 -12.42 5.10 -15.75
C VAL A 131 -12.75 6.15 -16.80
N SER A 132 -13.29 5.73 -17.95
CA SER A 132 -13.86 6.59 -18.97
C SER A 132 -15.24 6.07 -19.36
N GLN A 133 -16.26 6.91 -19.23
CA GLN A 133 -17.59 6.60 -19.75
C GLN A 133 -17.64 6.87 -21.24
N LEU A 134 -18.15 5.91 -22.01
CA LEU A 134 -18.29 6.01 -23.47
C LEU A 134 -19.67 6.59 -23.84
N GLU A 135 -19.81 7.05 -25.09
CA GLU A 135 -21.04 7.69 -25.57
C GLU A 135 -22.27 6.74 -25.56
N ASP A 136 -22.04 5.44 -25.64
CA ASP A 136 -23.07 4.40 -25.57
C ASP A 136 -23.51 4.05 -24.15
N GLY A 137 -22.95 4.73 -23.13
CA GLY A 137 -23.23 4.50 -21.72
C GLY A 137 -22.44 3.37 -21.09
N THR A 138 -21.55 2.72 -21.85
CA THR A 138 -20.60 1.73 -21.30
C THR A 138 -19.39 2.40 -20.69
N TYR A 139 -18.52 1.63 -20.02
CA TYR A 139 -17.32 2.10 -19.36
C TYR A 139 -16.09 1.43 -19.95
N SER A 140 -15.07 2.21 -20.25
CA SER A 140 -13.72 1.72 -20.52
C SER A 140 -12.89 1.86 -19.25
N LEU A 141 -12.43 0.74 -18.71
CA LEU A 141 -11.74 0.64 -17.44
C LEU A 141 -10.30 0.20 -17.71
N LYS A 142 -9.35 1.08 -17.52
CA LYS A 142 -7.94 0.71 -17.57
C LYS A 142 -7.54 0.04 -16.27
N MET A 143 -6.99 -1.16 -16.36
CA MET A 143 -6.59 -1.93 -15.19
C MET A 143 -5.15 -1.58 -14.79
N LYS A 144 -4.92 -1.40 -13.50
CA LYS A 144 -3.62 -1.07 -12.94
C LYS A 144 -2.65 -2.24 -13.10
N LYS A 145 -1.45 -1.95 -13.60
CA LYS A 145 -0.34 -2.90 -13.65
C LYS A 145 0.54 -2.74 -12.42
N ARG A 146 0.95 -3.86 -11.81
CA ARG A 146 1.93 -3.91 -10.72
C ARG A 146 3.36 -4.02 -11.26
N TRP A 147 3.51 -4.60 -12.49
CA TRP A 147 4.75 -4.71 -13.27
C TRP A 147 4.41 -4.77 -14.77
N ASP A 148 5.39 -4.67 -15.64
CA ASP A 148 5.18 -4.53 -17.10
C ASP A 148 4.33 -5.65 -17.73
N ASN A 149 4.48 -6.87 -17.26
CA ASN A 149 3.75 -8.05 -17.77
C ASN A 149 2.53 -8.42 -16.91
N ASP A 150 2.06 -7.52 -16.05
CA ASP A 150 0.84 -7.72 -15.27
C ASP A 150 -0.38 -7.33 -16.11
N PHE A 151 -1.12 -8.34 -16.55
CA PHE A 151 -2.35 -8.16 -17.32
C PHE A 151 -3.55 -8.65 -16.52
N THR A 152 -4.71 -8.09 -16.82
CA THR A 152 -5.95 -8.50 -16.17
C THR A 152 -6.26 -9.98 -16.43
N ALA A 153 -6.69 -10.68 -15.39
CA ALA A 153 -7.21 -12.05 -15.47
C ALA A 153 -8.73 -12.10 -15.70
N LEU A 154 -9.38 -10.92 -15.79
CA LEU A 154 -10.79 -10.84 -16.13
C LEU A 154 -11.01 -11.19 -17.61
N ALA A 155 -12.14 -11.82 -17.92
CA ALA A 155 -12.47 -12.31 -19.25
C ALA A 155 -13.80 -11.71 -19.73
N GLU A 156 -14.07 -11.86 -21.04
CA GLU A 156 -15.36 -11.45 -21.61
C GLU A 156 -16.53 -12.18 -20.96
N ASN A 157 -17.60 -11.46 -20.79
CA ASN A 157 -18.82 -11.88 -20.09
C ASN A 157 -18.69 -12.07 -18.57
N ASP A 158 -17.54 -11.85 -17.97
CA ASP A 158 -17.43 -11.91 -16.52
C ASP A 158 -18.40 -10.95 -15.84
N VAL A 159 -19.09 -11.48 -14.84
CA VAL A 159 -19.79 -10.69 -13.83
C VAL A 159 -18.75 -10.25 -12.81
N VAL A 160 -18.55 -8.97 -12.70
CA VAL A 160 -17.55 -8.41 -11.77
C VAL A 160 -18.20 -7.50 -10.76
N TYR A 161 -17.64 -7.53 -9.56
CA TYR A 161 -18.10 -6.77 -8.41
C TYR A 161 -16.97 -5.94 -7.83
N GLY A 162 -17.24 -4.66 -7.58
CA GLY A 162 -16.31 -3.77 -6.94
C GLY A 162 -16.92 -3.03 -5.76
N VAL A 163 -16.06 -2.64 -4.82
CA VAL A 163 -16.41 -1.84 -3.63
C VAL A 163 -15.47 -0.66 -3.54
N VAL A 164 -16.02 0.52 -3.32
CA VAL A 164 -15.28 1.71 -2.89
C VAL A 164 -15.69 2.05 -1.48
N ASN A 165 -14.72 2.12 -0.59
CA ASN A 165 -14.91 2.64 0.76
C ASN A 165 -14.63 4.13 0.76
N ASP A 166 -15.61 4.95 1.08
CA ASP A 166 -15.39 6.37 1.32
C ASP A 166 -14.82 6.58 2.72
N LEU A 167 -13.50 6.53 2.81
CA LEU A 167 -12.76 6.78 4.05
C LEU A 167 -12.74 8.27 4.44
N ALA A 168 -13.02 9.17 3.50
CA ALA A 168 -12.97 10.62 3.73
C ALA A 168 -14.17 11.13 4.53
N SER A 169 -15.31 10.48 4.41
CA SER A 169 -16.54 10.88 5.13
C SER A 169 -16.63 10.33 6.57
N GLY A 170 -15.63 9.59 7.03
CA GLY A 170 -15.51 9.12 8.43
C GLY A 170 -16.59 8.14 8.90
N GLY A 171 -17.40 7.60 8.03
CA GLY A 171 -18.58 6.91 8.47
C GLY A 171 -19.09 5.77 7.60
N GLY A 172 -18.25 4.77 7.26
CA GLY A 172 -18.74 3.48 6.80
C GLY A 172 -19.67 3.49 5.56
N LYS A 173 -19.64 4.54 4.76
CA LYS A 173 -20.32 4.54 3.47
C LYS A 173 -19.43 3.82 2.46
N TYR A 174 -19.96 2.78 1.89
CA TYR A 174 -19.33 2.08 0.77
C TYR A 174 -20.31 2.06 -0.40
N TYR A 175 -19.75 2.15 -1.60
CA TYR A 175 -20.50 2.05 -2.85
C TYR A 175 -20.13 0.73 -3.52
N THR A 176 -21.12 0.08 -4.10
CA THR A 176 -20.94 -1.19 -4.81
C THR A 176 -21.22 -1.01 -6.28
N SER A 177 -20.38 -1.60 -7.12
CA SER A 177 -20.51 -1.59 -8.57
C SER A 177 -20.54 -3.01 -9.09
N TRP A 178 -21.62 -3.36 -9.80
CA TRP A 178 -21.78 -4.63 -10.50
C TRP A 178 -21.75 -4.37 -12.00
N LEU A 179 -20.81 -5.00 -12.67
CA LEU A 179 -20.57 -4.81 -14.09
C LEU A 179 -20.50 -6.14 -14.80
N ARG A 180 -20.86 -6.14 -16.09
CA ARG A 180 -20.55 -7.23 -17.01
C ARG A 180 -19.46 -6.77 -17.96
N VAL A 181 -18.39 -7.55 -18.08
CA VAL A 181 -17.31 -7.34 -19.02
C VAL A 181 -17.81 -7.65 -20.43
N LEU A 182 -17.69 -6.70 -21.33
CA LEU A 182 -18.10 -6.85 -22.73
C LEU A 182 -16.92 -7.25 -23.63
N HIS A 183 -15.75 -6.67 -23.37
CA HIS A 183 -14.54 -6.90 -24.14
C HIS A 183 -13.30 -6.68 -23.29
N VAL A 184 -12.24 -7.42 -23.58
CA VAL A 184 -10.93 -7.31 -22.92
C VAL A 184 -9.84 -7.05 -23.95
N ASP A 185 -9.20 -5.88 -23.87
CA ASP A 185 -7.97 -5.59 -24.60
C ASP A 185 -6.76 -5.86 -23.69
N ILE A 186 -6.15 -7.02 -23.86
CA ILE A 186 -4.99 -7.46 -23.10
C ILE A 186 -3.81 -6.52 -23.34
N SER A 187 -3.61 -6.05 -24.58
CA SER A 187 -2.46 -5.22 -24.95
C SER A 187 -2.49 -3.86 -24.22
N ALA A 188 -3.65 -3.23 -24.18
CA ALA A 188 -3.89 -2.00 -23.44
C ALA A 188 -4.16 -2.21 -21.95
N ASN A 189 -4.32 -3.46 -21.50
CA ASN A 189 -4.77 -3.82 -20.16
C ASN A 189 -6.08 -3.10 -19.78
N THR A 190 -7.04 -3.09 -20.70
CA THR A 190 -8.30 -2.36 -20.58
C THR A 190 -9.47 -3.30 -20.77
N ILE A 191 -10.51 -3.13 -19.98
CA ILE A 191 -11.78 -3.82 -20.15
C ILE A 191 -12.88 -2.83 -20.47
N ASN A 192 -13.78 -3.19 -21.39
CA ASN A 192 -15.03 -2.48 -21.61
C ASN A 192 -16.13 -3.23 -20.86
N ALA A 193 -16.94 -2.49 -20.10
CA ALA A 193 -17.95 -3.09 -19.25
C ALA A 193 -19.23 -2.27 -19.23
N VAL A 194 -20.36 -2.93 -18.96
CA VAL A 194 -21.66 -2.32 -18.79
C VAL A 194 -22.16 -2.56 -17.37
N MET A 195 -22.81 -1.57 -16.78
CA MET A 195 -23.45 -1.70 -15.47
C MET A 195 -24.71 -2.59 -15.57
N TYR A 196 -24.91 -3.43 -14.56
CA TYR A 196 -26.21 -4.06 -14.36
C TYR A 196 -27.24 -3.03 -13.88
N PRO A 197 -28.50 -3.16 -14.29
CA PRO A 197 -29.59 -2.33 -13.77
C PRO A 197 -29.73 -2.46 -12.24
N ASP A 198 -30.23 -1.42 -11.59
CA ASP A 198 -30.49 -1.42 -10.13
C ASP A 198 -31.35 -2.61 -9.70
N SER A 199 -32.33 -3.03 -10.52
CA SER A 199 -33.20 -4.15 -10.24
C SER A 199 -32.55 -5.53 -10.29
N GLU A 200 -31.36 -5.64 -10.88
CA GLU A 200 -30.66 -6.90 -11.10
C GLU A 200 -29.45 -7.09 -10.16
N VAL A 201 -29.26 -6.18 -9.21
CA VAL A 201 -28.14 -6.25 -8.27
C VAL A 201 -28.61 -6.44 -6.82
N PRO A 202 -27.80 -7.10 -5.98
CA PRO A 202 -28.10 -7.19 -4.56
C PRO A 202 -28.27 -5.81 -3.92
N GLY A 203 -29.30 -5.63 -3.11
CA GLY A 203 -29.60 -4.36 -2.46
C GLY A 203 -30.33 -3.32 -3.32
N GLY A 204 -30.60 -3.62 -4.60
CA GLY A 204 -31.43 -2.79 -5.47
C GLY A 204 -30.84 -1.42 -5.82
N LYS A 205 -29.51 -1.27 -5.70
CA LYS A 205 -28.81 -0.05 -6.08
C LYS A 205 -27.40 -0.37 -6.60
N ASN A 206 -27.11 0.12 -7.79
CA ASN A 206 -25.79 -0.02 -8.44
C ASN A 206 -25.15 1.36 -8.64
N TYR A 207 -23.85 1.42 -8.52
CA TYR A 207 -23.10 2.68 -8.66
C TYR A 207 -22.06 2.57 -9.78
N PRO A 208 -21.72 3.68 -10.44
CA PRO A 208 -20.67 3.70 -11.44
C PRO A 208 -19.33 3.21 -10.88
N PRO A 209 -18.50 2.57 -11.73
CA PRO A 209 -17.14 2.21 -11.32
C PRO A 209 -16.29 3.47 -11.13
N GLU A 210 -15.35 3.41 -10.20
CA GLU A 210 -14.45 4.52 -9.89
C GLU A 210 -12.99 4.06 -9.91
N PRO A 211 -12.02 4.97 -10.15
CA PRO A 211 -10.60 4.68 -10.00
C PRO A 211 -10.28 4.14 -8.60
N LEU A 212 -9.29 3.25 -8.52
CA LEU A 212 -8.86 2.53 -7.32
C LEU A 212 -9.85 1.46 -6.80
N MET A 213 -11.03 1.32 -7.41
CA MET A 213 -11.93 0.21 -7.11
C MET A 213 -11.26 -1.12 -7.49
N ILE A 214 -11.34 -2.09 -6.59
CA ILE A 214 -10.91 -3.46 -6.86
C ILE A 214 -12.12 -4.22 -7.40
N LEU A 215 -12.03 -4.66 -8.65
CA LEU A 215 -13.00 -5.55 -9.26
C LEU A 215 -12.65 -7.00 -8.94
N SER A 216 -13.61 -7.78 -8.49
CA SER A 216 -13.49 -9.22 -8.30
C SER A 216 -14.49 -9.95 -9.20
N HIS A 217 -14.02 -11.03 -9.82
CA HIS A 217 -14.85 -11.93 -10.61
C HIS A 217 -15.86 -12.64 -9.72
N ARG A 218 -17.11 -12.76 -10.19
CA ARG A 218 -18.23 -13.36 -9.45
C ARG A 218 -19.00 -14.40 -10.24
N GLY A 219 -18.74 -14.55 -11.51
CA GLY A 219 -19.42 -15.51 -12.37
C GLY A 219 -19.31 -15.14 -13.84
N ASN A 220 -19.92 -15.96 -14.69
CA ASN A 220 -19.94 -15.73 -16.15
C ASN A 220 -21.17 -16.39 -16.77
N PRO A 221 -22.04 -15.68 -17.51
CA PRO A 221 -23.22 -16.26 -18.12
C PRO A 221 -22.93 -17.22 -19.29
N VAL A 222 -21.71 -17.25 -19.82
CA VAL A 222 -21.34 -18.00 -21.03
C VAL A 222 -20.33 -19.12 -20.72
N ASP A 223 -19.24 -18.79 -20.03
CA ASP A 223 -18.17 -19.73 -19.72
C ASP A 223 -18.44 -20.44 -18.41
N THR A 224 -18.74 -21.75 -18.48
CA THR A 224 -19.07 -22.58 -17.32
C THR A 224 -17.90 -22.77 -16.35
N GLU A 225 -16.65 -22.72 -16.84
CA GLU A 225 -15.46 -22.83 -15.99
C GLU A 225 -15.25 -21.58 -15.13
N ARG A 226 -15.92 -20.48 -15.48
CA ARG A 226 -15.86 -19.20 -14.78
C ARG A 226 -17.12 -18.88 -13.97
N GLN A 227 -17.94 -19.87 -13.61
CA GLN A 227 -19.19 -19.67 -12.87
C GLN A 227 -19.05 -19.91 -11.37
N GLY A 228 -17.86 -20.14 -10.85
CA GLY A 228 -17.65 -20.48 -9.45
C GLY A 228 -16.68 -19.58 -8.74
N TYR A 229 -16.89 -19.39 -7.43
CA TYR A 229 -15.95 -18.78 -6.53
C TYR A 229 -16.21 -19.17 -5.07
N TRP A 230 -15.18 -18.97 -4.22
CA TRP A 230 -15.32 -19.17 -2.79
C TRP A 230 -15.45 -17.83 -2.08
N TYR A 231 -16.28 -17.78 -1.04
CA TYR A 231 -16.26 -16.66 -0.12
C TYR A 231 -16.40 -17.11 1.34
N LEU A 232 -15.81 -16.31 2.23
CA LEU A 232 -15.90 -16.45 3.67
C LEU A 232 -16.57 -15.18 4.20
N SER A 233 -17.69 -15.34 4.88
CA SER A 233 -18.46 -14.22 5.42
C SER A 233 -18.51 -14.27 6.94
N SER A 234 -17.94 -13.27 7.57
CA SER A 234 -18.11 -13.09 9.02
C SER A 234 -19.48 -12.60 9.39
N ARG A 235 -20.17 -11.90 8.48
CA ARG A 235 -21.54 -11.39 8.67
C ARG A 235 -22.55 -12.51 8.60
N GLU A 236 -22.37 -13.42 7.67
CA GLU A 236 -23.28 -14.56 7.46
C GLU A 236 -22.89 -15.77 8.29
N HIS A 237 -21.71 -15.77 8.90
CA HIS A 237 -21.14 -16.85 9.69
C HIS A 237 -20.98 -18.16 8.91
N CYS A 238 -20.49 -18.06 7.65
CA CYS A 238 -20.32 -19.22 6.77
C CYS A 238 -19.12 -19.09 5.85
N ILE A 239 -18.70 -20.24 5.34
CA ILE A 239 -17.81 -20.38 4.18
C ILE A 239 -18.62 -21.03 3.07
N CYS A 240 -18.69 -20.40 1.91
CA CYS A 240 -19.48 -20.90 0.79
C CYS A 240 -18.62 -21.14 -0.44
N MET A 241 -18.89 -22.25 -1.12
CA MET A 241 -18.51 -22.47 -2.48
C MET A 241 -19.74 -22.27 -3.38
N LEU A 242 -19.62 -21.37 -4.33
CA LEU A 242 -20.64 -21.11 -5.32
C LEU A 242 -20.28 -21.71 -6.66
N ASN A 243 -21.28 -22.12 -7.41
CA ASN A 243 -21.15 -22.62 -8.76
C ASN A 243 -22.38 -22.25 -9.60
N GLY A 244 -22.27 -22.27 -10.93
CA GLY A 244 -23.36 -21.90 -11.82
C GLY A 244 -23.80 -20.43 -11.70
N VAL A 245 -22.90 -19.54 -11.26
CA VAL A 245 -23.21 -18.13 -11.10
C VAL A 245 -23.12 -17.42 -12.45
N THR A 246 -24.27 -16.89 -12.91
CA THR A 246 -24.41 -16.22 -14.21
C THR A 246 -24.85 -14.76 -14.11
N LYS A 247 -25.21 -14.30 -12.91
CA LYS A 247 -25.76 -12.96 -12.64
C LYS A 247 -25.40 -12.48 -11.23
N PRO A 248 -25.54 -11.16 -10.93
CA PRO A 248 -25.20 -10.59 -9.62
C PRO A 248 -26.01 -11.16 -8.45
N VAL A 249 -27.29 -11.43 -8.66
CA VAL A 249 -28.17 -11.98 -7.61
C VAL A 249 -28.03 -13.49 -7.58
N LEU A 250 -27.58 -14.00 -6.44
CA LEU A 250 -27.44 -15.44 -6.21
C LEU A 250 -28.78 -16.11 -5.98
N GLU A 251 -28.91 -17.31 -6.50
CA GLU A 251 -30.03 -18.23 -6.26
C GLU A 251 -29.58 -19.37 -5.34
N GLU A 252 -30.55 -20.04 -4.73
CA GLU A 252 -30.31 -21.21 -3.87
C GLU A 252 -29.48 -22.30 -4.57
N SER A 253 -29.73 -22.51 -5.86
CA SER A 253 -29.00 -23.48 -6.71
C SER A 253 -27.51 -23.15 -6.91
N ASN A 254 -27.08 -21.92 -6.64
CA ASN A 254 -25.68 -21.53 -6.75
C ASN A 254 -24.84 -22.04 -5.59
N TYR A 255 -25.42 -22.40 -4.46
CA TYR A 255 -24.69 -22.83 -3.27
C TYR A 255 -24.37 -24.31 -3.35
N SER A 256 -23.14 -24.63 -3.75
CA SER A 256 -22.65 -26.02 -3.86
C SER A 256 -22.15 -26.57 -2.53
N VAL A 257 -21.54 -25.71 -1.69
CA VAL A 257 -21.09 -26.06 -0.34
C VAL A 257 -21.31 -24.90 0.59
N ILE A 258 -21.89 -25.16 1.76
CA ILE A 258 -21.99 -24.20 2.86
C ILE A 258 -21.42 -24.85 4.11
N VAL A 259 -20.41 -24.24 4.71
CA VAL A 259 -19.85 -24.65 6.00
C VAL A 259 -20.14 -23.56 7.01
N GLY A 260 -20.91 -23.85 8.04
CA GLY A 260 -21.34 -22.91 9.06
C GLY A 260 -22.84 -22.71 9.07
N ARG A 261 -23.30 -21.46 9.09
CA ARG A 261 -24.73 -21.15 9.16
C ARG A 261 -25.39 -21.33 7.80
N LEU A 262 -26.45 -22.18 7.75
CA LEU A 262 -27.25 -22.45 6.55
C LEU A 262 -28.32 -21.37 6.39
N LYS A 263 -28.01 -20.28 5.71
CA LYS A 263 -28.88 -19.11 5.60
C LYS A 263 -29.61 -19.00 4.25
N HIS A 264 -29.08 -19.61 3.21
CA HIS A 264 -29.53 -19.37 1.84
C HIS A 264 -30.29 -20.55 1.21
N LEU A 265 -30.72 -21.49 2.05
CA LEU A 265 -31.43 -22.68 1.63
C LEU A 265 -32.83 -22.69 2.22
N SER A 266 -33.85 -22.58 1.36
CA SER A 266 -35.27 -22.52 1.74
C SER A 266 -35.70 -23.72 2.59
N LEU A 267 -35.09 -24.87 2.39
CA LEU A 267 -35.29 -26.09 3.18
C LEU A 267 -35.15 -25.85 4.70
N PHE A 268 -34.32 -24.89 5.09
CA PHE A 268 -33.98 -24.61 6.48
C PHE A 268 -34.62 -23.35 7.06
N ASP A 269 -35.41 -22.62 6.28
CA ASP A 269 -36.04 -21.36 6.70
C ASP A 269 -36.93 -21.47 7.93
N ASN A 270 -37.52 -22.64 8.15
CA ASN A 270 -38.42 -22.91 9.27
C ASN A 270 -37.69 -23.51 10.49
N LEU A 271 -36.41 -23.74 10.43
CA LEU A 271 -35.66 -24.26 11.57
C LEU A 271 -35.32 -23.14 12.56
N PRO A 272 -35.41 -23.39 13.88
CA PRO A 272 -34.91 -22.47 14.87
C PRO A 272 -33.42 -22.14 14.60
N ILE A 273 -33.04 -20.88 14.83
CA ILE A 273 -31.72 -20.36 14.48
C ILE A 273 -30.56 -21.14 15.12
N ASN A 274 -30.79 -21.75 16.27
CA ASN A 274 -29.82 -22.61 16.97
C ASN A 274 -29.57 -23.97 16.29
N TYR A 275 -30.43 -24.38 15.36
CA TYR A 275 -30.21 -25.58 14.53
C TYR A 275 -29.50 -25.27 13.19
N LEU A 276 -29.29 -23.99 12.87
CA LEU A 276 -28.64 -23.55 11.63
C LEU A 276 -27.13 -23.38 11.78
N HIS A 277 -26.55 -23.76 12.93
CA HIS A 277 -25.13 -23.62 13.18
C HIS A 277 -24.38 -24.94 12.98
N SER A 278 -23.19 -24.84 12.38
CA SER A 278 -22.21 -25.95 12.31
C SER A 278 -22.57 -27.11 11.38
N TYR A 279 -23.24 -26.87 10.28
CA TYR A 279 -23.54 -27.87 9.27
C TYR A 279 -22.67 -27.73 8.02
N ILE A 280 -22.43 -28.85 7.36
CA ILE A 280 -21.86 -28.92 6.00
C ILE A 280 -22.98 -29.40 5.07
N TYR A 281 -23.26 -28.59 4.09
CA TYR A 281 -24.20 -28.92 2.99
C TYR A 281 -23.41 -29.01 1.70
#